data_c425aa8cf07d4a64a8da5c6df36cdd28
#
_entry.id   c425aa8cf07d4a64a8da5c6df36cdd28
#
_cell.length_a   1.000
_cell.length_b   1.000
_cell.length_c   1.000
_cell.angle_alpha   90.00
_cell.angle_beta   90.00
_cell.angle_gamma   90.00
#
_symmetry.space_group_name_H-M   'P 1'
#
loop_
_entity.id
_entity.type
_entity.pdbx_description
1 polymer ?
#
loop_
_entity_poly.entity_id
_entity_poly.type
_entity_poly.pdbx_seq_one_letter_code
_entity_poly.pdbx_strand_id
1 'polypeptide(L)'
;MKKLIFCLGTFLGLAGTALPQTAATNSPAWLTQPLSLIGALNTALQQNAAILKGKNDLEASYGIVVQTRAIALPLVQATGKYADNEITTLQEPPLSPAFSYPEAHQDWNAGLQIVESIYDGGKLTAAVRAARLTKEQALAQYQTVIADALLATRVAYYDVLLAAQQITVHEASVNLLQKELEDQQRRFNAGTVPHFNVLRAEVAVANERPLLIQARNNYRIAKNNLSNLLGYNLPRDIWEDIPLRLTDTLDAVPFVVNLPDAIQQALGRRTELVALRKAEELQQLGIVNAKSGYKPTVQVFAGYNWFNSSFSTDVGNSLDGWNAGGQMTWNLFDGLLTHGKVVQANALHDKSKNDLADQSRQIELQVRTAYSDFIEAKEVLDSQLKVQEEADEALREARARAEAGTGTQLDVLDAETSLTQARTTDVLALHDYATARAKLERAIGEDMVQTAAAK
;
A
#
# COMPACT_ATOMS: atom_id res chain seq x y z
N MET A 1 15.96 -31.78 -58.28
CA MET A 1 17.05 -31.81 -57.30
C MET A 1 17.77 -30.46 -57.24
N LYS A 2 17.37 -29.59 -56.39
CA LYS A 2 18.17 -28.47 -55.92
C LYS A 2 17.79 -28.22 -54.47
N LYS A 3 18.75 -28.39 -53.57
CA LYS A 3 18.63 -28.34 -52.12
C LYS A 3 18.38 -26.90 -51.66
N LEU A 4 17.25 -26.68 -51.03
CA LEU A 4 17.01 -25.46 -50.26
C LEU A 4 17.71 -25.62 -48.89
N ILE A 5 18.75 -24.87 -48.66
CA ILE A 5 19.50 -24.80 -47.39
C ILE A 5 18.73 -23.90 -46.45
N PHE A 6 18.09 -24.49 -45.45
CA PHE A 6 17.50 -23.75 -44.31
C PHE A 6 18.64 -23.30 -43.42
N CYS A 7 18.98 -22.01 -43.44
CA CYS A 7 19.88 -21.41 -42.46
C CYS A 7 19.16 -21.29 -41.11
N LEU A 8 19.37 -22.28 -40.26
CA LEU A 8 19.04 -22.23 -38.85
C LEU A 8 20.11 -21.36 -38.17
N GLY A 9 19.76 -20.12 -37.88
CA GLY A 9 20.61 -19.22 -37.09
C GLY A 9 20.75 -19.73 -35.66
N THR A 10 21.90 -20.32 -35.36
CA THR A 10 22.29 -20.67 -34.00
C THR A 10 22.49 -19.40 -33.18
N PHE A 11 21.53 -19.10 -32.32
CA PHE A 11 21.71 -18.13 -31.25
C PHE A 11 22.69 -18.74 -30.23
N LEU A 12 23.96 -18.33 -30.32
CA LEU A 12 24.94 -18.60 -29.26
C LEU A 12 24.55 -17.76 -28.03
N GLY A 13 23.90 -18.40 -27.06
CA GLY A 13 23.69 -17.81 -25.75
C GLY A 13 25.03 -17.58 -25.05
N LEU A 14 25.46 -16.34 -24.93
CA LEU A 14 26.46 -15.97 -23.93
C LEU A 14 25.85 -16.24 -22.55
N ALA A 15 26.19 -17.39 -21.98
CA ALA A 15 26.03 -17.63 -20.56
C ALA A 15 26.99 -16.68 -19.82
N GLY A 16 26.49 -15.51 -19.48
CA GLY A 16 27.13 -14.63 -18.52
C GLY A 16 27.17 -15.37 -17.19
N THR A 17 28.33 -15.81 -16.76
CA THR A 17 28.58 -16.25 -15.38
C THR A 17 28.26 -15.07 -14.48
N ALA A 18 27.05 -15.07 -13.90
CA ALA A 18 26.73 -14.21 -12.79
C ALA A 18 27.65 -14.63 -11.63
N LEU A 19 28.72 -13.88 -11.44
CA LEU A 19 29.45 -13.92 -10.18
C LEU A 19 28.44 -13.66 -9.06
N PRO A 20 28.45 -14.47 -7.99
CA PRO A 20 27.64 -14.12 -6.84
C PRO A 20 28.11 -12.74 -6.36
N GLN A 21 27.29 -11.73 -6.53
CA GLN A 21 27.44 -10.48 -5.80
C GLN A 21 27.36 -10.86 -4.33
N THR A 22 28.51 -10.98 -3.69
CA THR A 22 28.59 -10.91 -2.23
C THR A 22 27.88 -9.62 -1.86
N ALA A 23 26.66 -9.74 -1.35
CA ALA A 23 25.94 -8.65 -0.75
C ALA A 23 26.85 -8.13 0.37
N ALA A 24 27.60 -7.09 0.08
CA ALA A 24 28.23 -6.31 1.12
C ALA A 24 27.08 -5.86 2.01
N THR A 25 27.05 -6.33 3.24
CA THR A 25 26.13 -5.91 4.30
C THR A 25 26.46 -4.47 4.68
N ASN A 26 26.28 -3.54 3.75
CA ASN A 26 26.25 -2.12 4.07
C ASN A 26 24.93 -1.86 4.77
N SER A 27 24.97 -1.94 6.11
CA SER A 27 23.87 -1.47 6.94
C SER A 27 23.53 -0.05 6.50
N PRO A 28 22.25 0.24 6.21
CA PRO A 28 21.86 1.57 5.76
C PRO A 28 22.28 2.62 6.80
N ALA A 29 22.68 3.81 6.35
CA ALA A 29 23.21 4.87 7.20
C ALA A 29 22.24 5.24 8.34
N TRP A 30 20.93 5.20 8.10
CA TRP A 30 19.90 5.49 9.11
C TRP A 30 19.84 4.47 10.25
N LEU A 31 20.45 3.30 10.10
CA LEU A 31 20.50 2.28 11.17
C LEU A 31 21.57 2.61 12.22
N THR A 32 22.64 3.27 11.83
CA THR A 32 23.79 3.59 12.69
C THR A 32 23.82 5.06 13.12
N GLN A 33 23.15 5.94 12.38
CA GLN A 33 23.00 7.35 12.69
C GLN A 33 21.71 7.62 13.45
N PRO A 34 21.67 8.67 14.29
CA PRO A 34 20.43 9.07 14.94
C PRO A 34 19.35 9.42 13.92
N LEU A 35 18.18 8.78 14.05
CA LEU A 35 17.05 8.89 13.12
C LEU A 35 15.98 9.83 13.71
N SER A 36 15.68 10.92 13.00
CA SER A 36 14.53 11.79 13.32
C SER A 36 13.25 11.26 12.68
N LEU A 37 12.09 11.73 13.16
CA LEU A 37 10.79 11.41 12.57
C LEU A 37 10.75 11.73 11.07
N ILE A 38 11.22 12.91 10.68
CA ILE A 38 11.29 13.32 9.27
C ILE A 38 12.19 12.37 8.47
N GLY A 39 13.34 11.98 9.05
CA GLY A 39 14.24 10.99 8.44
C GLY A 39 13.57 9.63 8.25
N ALA A 40 12.82 9.17 9.25
CA ALA A 40 12.05 7.93 9.18
C ALA A 40 10.95 7.98 8.09
N LEU A 41 10.18 9.06 8.02
CA LEU A 41 9.15 9.25 6.99
C LEU A 41 9.75 9.30 5.57
N ASN A 42 10.87 10.00 5.38
CA ASN A 42 11.57 10.06 4.09
C ASN A 42 12.13 8.69 3.69
N THR A 43 12.66 7.92 4.64
CA THR A 43 13.14 6.56 4.39
C THR A 43 11.97 5.64 4.01
N ALA A 44 10.85 5.74 4.73
CA ALA A 44 9.63 4.98 4.41
C ALA A 44 9.11 5.30 3.01
N LEU A 45 9.11 6.57 2.57
CA LEU A 45 8.72 6.97 1.21
C LEU A 45 9.54 6.26 0.13
N GLN A 46 10.82 5.97 0.41
CA GLN A 46 11.73 5.37 -0.56
C GLN A 46 11.74 3.84 -0.50
N GLN A 47 11.54 3.24 0.66
CA GLN A 47 11.84 1.81 0.90
C GLN A 47 10.66 1.01 1.44
N ASN A 48 9.56 1.65 1.88
CA ASN A 48 8.42 0.94 2.43
C ASN A 48 7.79 0.02 1.38
N ALA A 49 7.60 -1.25 1.72
CA ALA A 49 7.09 -2.28 0.80
C ALA A 49 5.67 -1.96 0.26
N ALA A 50 4.80 -1.35 1.08
CA ALA A 50 3.45 -0.97 0.63
C ALA A 50 3.51 0.15 -0.42
N ILE A 51 4.38 1.15 -0.22
CA ILE A 51 4.58 2.25 -1.18
C ILE A 51 5.19 1.72 -2.49
N LEU A 52 6.19 0.84 -2.41
CA LEU A 52 6.80 0.23 -3.59
C LEU A 52 5.79 -0.64 -4.38
N LYS A 53 4.95 -1.42 -3.69
CA LYS A 53 3.84 -2.16 -4.33
C LYS A 53 2.84 -1.20 -4.98
N GLY A 54 2.40 -0.17 -4.28
CA GLY A 54 1.49 0.84 -4.83
C GLY A 54 2.08 1.57 -6.05
N LYS A 55 3.39 1.79 -6.10
CA LYS A 55 4.08 2.31 -7.29
C LYS A 55 3.99 1.34 -8.46
N ASN A 56 4.20 0.04 -8.23
CA ASN A 56 4.07 -0.98 -9.28
C ASN A 56 2.63 -1.10 -9.77
N ASP A 57 1.63 -0.97 -8.88
CA ASP A 57 0.21 -0.94 -9.26
C ASP A 57 -0.12 0.28 -10.12
N LEU A 58 0.48 1.45 -9.81
CA LEU A 58 0.37 2.63 -10.65
C LEU A 58 1.01 2.41 -12.04
N GLU A 59 2.18 1.78 -12.11
CA GLU A 59 2.85 1.43 -13.37
C GLU A 59 2.02 0.42 -14.17
N ALA A 60 1.41 -0.59 -13.53
CA ALA A 60 0.49 -1.53 -14.16
C ALA A 60 -0.73 -0.81 -14.75
N SER A 61 -1.30 0.17 -14.03
CA SER A 61 -2.39 1.01 -14.52
C SER A 61 -1.97 1.84 -15.75
N TYR A 62 -0.73 2.28 -15.81
CA TYR A 62 -0.17 2.92 -17.01
C TYR A 62 -0.14 1.97 -18.21
N GLY A 63 0.19 0.69 -18.00
CA GLY A 63 0.09 -0.35 -19.04
C GLY A 63 -1.34 -0.48 -19.59
N ILE A 64 -2.35 -0.44 -18.72
CA ILE A 64 -3.77 -0.46 -19.13
C ILE A 64 -4.11 0.78 -19.97
N VAL A 65 -3.60 1.96 -19.60
CA VAL A 65 -3.79 3.20 -20.37
C VAL A 65 -3.22 3.06 -21.78
N VAL A 66 -2.01 2.50 -21.91
CA VAL A 66 -1.36 2.27 -23.22
C VAL A 66 -2.19 1.27 -24.05
N GLN A 67 -2.61 0.15 -23.47
CA GLN A 67 -3.47 -0.84 -24.13
C GLN A 67 -4.79 -0.22 -24.64
N THR A 68 -5.42 0.61 -23.81
CA THR A 68 -6.69 1.26 -24.17
C THR A 68 -6.52 2.28 -25.28
N ARG A 69 -5.40 3.04 -25.26
CA ARG A 69 -5.08 3.98 -26.35
C ARG A 69 -4.73 3.27 -27.65
N ALA A 70 -4.17 2.06 -27.58
CA ALA A 70 -3.82 1.28 -28.76
C ALA A 70 -5.05 0.91 -29.60
N ILE A 71 -6.26 0.86 -29.00
CA ILE A 71 -7.53 0.66 -29.72
C ILE A 71 -7.81 1.78 -30.74
N ALA A 72 -7.24 2.97 -30.53
CA ALA A 72 -7.36 4.13 -31.40
C ALA A 72 -6.23 4.25 -32.44
N LEU A 73 -5.42 3.23 -32.59
CA LEU A 73 -4.29 3.21 -33.52
C LEU A 73 -4.53 2.11 -34.58
N PRO A 74 -4.05 2.34 -35.82
CA PRO A 74 -4.12 1.32 -36.85
C PRO A 74 -3.46 0.01 -36.41
N LEU A 75 -4.17 -1.10 -36.61
CA LEU A 75 -3.63 -2.44 -36.37
C LEU A 75 -2.97 -2.95 -37.64
N VAL A 76 -1.69 -3.26 -37.60
CA VAL A 76 -0.93 -3.88 -38.66
C VAL A 76 -0.80 -5.37 -38.35
N GLN A 77 -1.34 -6.22 -39.20
CA GLN A 77 -1.30 -7.66 -39.05
C GLN A 77 -0.63 -8.35 -40.25
N ALA A 78 0.30 -9.25 -39.95
CA ALA A 78 0.79 -10.20 -40.91
C ALA A 78 0.07 -11.54 -40.69
N THR A 79 -0.52 -12.09 -41.70
CA THR A 79 -1.22 -13.38 -41.66
C THR A 79 -0.54 -14.37 -42.59
N GLY A 80 -0.45 -15.62 -42.20
CA GLY A 80 0.02 -16.72 -43.04
C GLY A 80 -0.83 -17.95 -42.74
N LYS A 81 -1.29 -18.60 -43.79
CA LYS A 81 -2.03 -19.86 -43.71
C LYS A 81 -1.40 -20.84 -44.70
N TYR A 82 -1.23 -22.04 -44.28
CA TYR A 82 -0.94 -23.19 -45.15
C TYR A 82 -1.87 -24.32 -44.72
N ALA A 83 -2.55 -24.90 -45.70
CA ALA A 83 -3.40 -26.04 -45.48
C ALA A 83 -3.18 -27.04 -46.64
N ASP A 84 -3.08 -28.30 -46.32
CA ASP A 84 -3.09 -29.41 -47.27
C ASP A 84 -4.39 -30.18 -47.04
N ASN A 85 -5.25 -30.16 -48.06
CA ASN A 85 -6.58 -30.72 -47.95
C ASN A 85 -6.69 -31.91 -48.95
N GLU A 86 -6.92 -33.10 -48.46
CA GLU A 86 -7.24 -34.24 -49.27
C GLU A 86 -8.74 -34.19 -49.63
N ILE A 87 -9.04 -33.97 -50.92
CA ILE A 87 -10.42 -33.98 -51.43
C ILE A 87 -10.75 -35.41 -51.93
N THR A 88 -11.32 -36.23 -51.03
CA THR A 88 -11.64 -37.65 -51.32
C THR A 88 -12.98 -37.89 -51.98
N THR A 89 -13.81 -36.88 -52.22
CA THR A 89 -15.15 -37.09 -52.72
C THR A 89 -15.65 -35.99 -53.67
N LEU A 90 -15.36 -36.13 -54.95
CA LEU A 90 -16.28 -35.71 -55.99
C LEU A 90 -16.79 -36.99 -56.71
N GLN A 91 -17.88 -37.56 -56.19
CA GLN A 91 -18.62 -38.66 -56.84
C GLN A 91 -19.55 -38.08 -57.88
N GLU A 92 -19.10 -37.28 -58.81
CA GLU A 92 -19.79 -36.99 -60.01
C GLU A 92 -18.93 -37.53 -61.16
N PRO A 93 -19.53 -38.35 -62.08
CA PRO A 93 -18.79 -38.80 -63.23
C PRO A 93 -18.36 -37.60 -64.05
N PRO A 94 -17.12 -37.54 -64.53
CA PRO A 94 -16.62 -36.40 -65.27
C PRO A 94 -17.46 -36.28 -66.56
N LEU A 95 -18.16 -35.17 -66.72
CA LEU A 95 -19.00 -34.85 -67.88
C LEU A 95 -18.19 -34.75 -69.19
N SER A 96 -16.86 -34.71 -69.10
CA SER A 96 -15.95 -34.84 -70.25
C SER A 96 -14.51 -34.98 -69.76
N PRO A 97 -13.68 -35.88 -70.35
CA PRO A 97 -12.25 -35.99 -70.01
C PRO A 97 -11.42 -34.72 -70.28
N ALA A 98 -11.99 -33.71 -70.93
CA ALA A 98 -11.31 -32.46 -71.28
C ALA A 98 -11.32 -31.41 -70.18
N PHE A 99 -12.04 -31.63 -69.07
CA PHE A 99 -12.15 -30.69 -67.96
C PHE A 99 -11.79 -31.33 -66.60
N SER A 100 -10.71 -32.08 -66.56
CA SER A 100 -10.12 -32.38 -65.23
C SER A 100 -9.37 -31.14 -64.73
N TYR A 101 -9.97 -30.45 -63.82
CA TYR A 101 -9.24 -29.41 -63.06
C TYR A 101 -8.19 -30.10 -62.15
N PRO A 102 -6.92 -29.75 -62.28
CA PRO A 102 -5.96 -30.23 -61.29
C PRO A 102 -6.40 -29.74 -59.90
N GLU A 103 -6.77 -30.71 -59.07
CA GLU A 103 -7.10 -30.39 -57.64
C GLU A 103 -5.86 -29.86 -56.96
N ALA A 104 -5.91 -28.61 -56.56
CA ALA A 104 -4.88 -28.05 -55.72
C ALA A 104 -5.09 -28.55 -54.29
N HIS A 105 -4.32 -29.55 -53.87
CA HIS A 105 -4.35 -30.07 -52.50
C HIS A 105 -3.84 -29.07 -51.49
N GLN A 106 -3.02 -28.14 -51.92
CA GLN A 106 -2.37 -27.12 -51.04
C GLN A 106 -3.06 -25.76 -51.20
N ASP A 107 -3.45 -25.20 -50.09
CA ASP A 107 -3.99 -23.85 -49.97
C ASP A 107 -3.08 -23.03 -49.06
N TRP A 108 -2.43 -22.02 -49.57
CA TRP A 108 -1.62 -21.14 -48.80
C TRP A 108 -1.91 -19.68 -49.12
N ASN A 109 -1.90 -18.86 -48.10
CA ASN A 109 -1.91 -17.42 -48.25
C ASN A 109 -0.96 -16.75 -47.24
N ALA A 110 -0.40 -15.62 -47.63
CA ALA A 110 0.33 -14.72 -46.78
C ALA A 110 -0.14 -13.30 -47.08
N GLY A 111 -0.31 -12.50 -46.05
CA GLY A 111 -0.80 -11.15 -46.24
C GLY A 111 -0.30 -10.20 -45.17
N LEU A 112 -0.23 -8.95 -45.56
CA LEU A 112 -0.02 -7.82 -44.64
C LEU A 112 -1.25 -6.92 -44.76
N GLN A 113 -1.93 -6.66 -43.63
CA GLN A 113 -3.14 -5.85 -43.59
C GLN A 113 -3.07 -4.79 -42.50
N ILE A 114 -3.48 -3.58 -42.82
CA ILE A 114 -3.71 -2.48 -41.89
C ILE A 114 -5.22 -2.33 -41.75
N VAL A 115 -5.71 -2.32 -40.51
CA VAL A 115 -7.14 -2.12 -40.19
C VAL A 115 -7.25 -0.96 -39.22
N GLU A 116 -8.15 -0.02 -39.50
CA GLU A 116 -8.43 1.13 -38.64
C GLU A 116 -9.94 1.29 -38.46
N SER A 117 -10.36 1.49 -37.20
CA SER A 117 -11.74 1.78 -36.84
C SER A 117 -12.01 3.28 -36.92
N ILE A 118 -12.77 3.72 -37.93
CA ILE A 118 -13.09 5.15 -38.10
C ILE A 118 -14.26 5.58 -37.23
N TYR A 119 -15.22 4.69 -37.03
CA TYR A 119 -16.39 4.95 -36.21
C TYR A 119 -16.90 3.67 -35.55
N ASP A 120 -17.11 3.73 -34.26
CA ASP A 120 -17.56 2.59 -33.45
C ASP A 120 -18.67 2.97 -32.45
N GLY A 121 -19.54 3.88 -32.86
CA GLY A 121 -20.67 4.34 -32.03
C GLY A 121 -20.30 5.20 -30.83
N GLY A 122 -19.03 5.64 -30.72
CA GLY A 122 -18.50 6.42 -29.61
C GLY A 122 -17.72 5.61 -28.58
N LYS A 123 -17.52 4.29 -28.83
CA LYS A 123 -16.73 3.41 -27.97
C LYS A 123 -15.27 3.86 -27.87
N LEU A 124 -14.66 4.25 -29.01
CA LEU A 124 -13.27 4.69 -29.07
C LEU A 124 -13.04 5.95 -28.22
N THR A 125 -13.91 6.96 -28.38
CA THR A 125 -13.81 8.21 -27.61
C THR A 125 -14.03 7.97 -26.11
N ALA A 126 -14.95 7.08 -25.73
CA ALA A 126 -15.16 6.66 -24.36
C ALA A 126 -13.93 5.93 -23.80
N ALA A 127 -13.33 5.03 -24.59
CA ALA A 127 -12.14 4.29 -24.18
C ALA A 127 -10.93 5.22 -23.90
N VAL A 128 -10.66 6.18 -24.79
CA VAL A 128 -9.57 7.14 -24.59
C VAL A 128 -9.79 8.02 -23.35
N ARG A 129 -11.04 8.45 -23.10
CA ARG A 129 -11.38 9.20 -21.87
C ARG A 129 -11.26 8.32 -20.62
N ALA A 130 -11.73 7.07 -20.70
CA ALA A 130 -11.62 6.09 -19.61
C ALA A 130 -10.16 5.83 -19.24
N ALA A 131 -9.26 5.70 -20.22
CA ALA A 131 -7.84 5.52 -19.99
C ALA A 131 -7.24 6.66 -19.14
N ARG A 132 -7.63 7.92 -19.41
CA ARG A 132 -7.20 9.06 -18.61
C ARG A 132 -7.72 9.00 -17.18
N LEU A 133 -9.00 8.70 -17.01
CA LEU A 133 -9.63 8.59 -15.68
C LEU A 133 -9.03 7.43 -14.87
N THR A 134 -8.74 6.29 -15.51
CA THR A 134 -8.06 5.16 -14.86
C THR A 134 -6.70 5.57 -14.29
N LYS A 135 -5.93 6.38 -15.05
CA LYS A 135 -4.66 6.92 -14.54
C LYS A 135 -4.86 7.84 -13.34
N GLU A 136 -5.84 8.76 -13.42
CA GLU A 136 -6.12 9.70 -12.33
C GLU A 136 -6.62 8.95 -11.08
N GLN A 137 -7.44 7.91 -11.25
CA GLN A 137 -7.89 7.04 -10.17
C GLN A 137 -6.72 6.30 -9.51
N ALA A 138 -5.86 5.67 -10.31
CA ALA A 138 -4.71 4.93 -9.80
C ALA A 138 -3.72 5.84 -9.05
N LEU A 139 -3.53 7.08 -9.53
CA LEU A 139 -2.70 8.06 -8.83
C LEU A 139 -3.29 8.43 -7.46
N ALA A 140 -4.60 8.66 -7.37
CA ALA A 140 -5.27 8.95 -6.11
C ALA A 140 -5.19 7.76 -5.13
N GLN A 141 -5.32 6.53 -5.63
CA GLN A 141 -5.14 5.30 -4.83
C GLN A 141 -3.70 5.18 -4.32
N TYR A 142 -2.71 5.46 -5.16
CA TYR A 142 -1.31 5.46 -4.75
C TYR A 142 -1.02 6.50 -3.66
N GLN A 143 -1.60 7.70 -3.77
CA GLN A 143 -1.50 8.73 -2.72
C GLN A 143 -2.14 8.28 -1.40
N THR A 144 -3.24 7.53 -1.45
CA THR A 144 -3.83 6.90 -0.26
C THR A 144 -2.87 5.93 0.41
N VAL A 145 -2.25 5.03 -0.36
CA VAL A 145 -1.26 4.07 0.15
C VAL A 145 -0.07 4.79 0.80
N ILE A 146 0.41 5.88 0.20
CA ILE A 146 1.48 6.70 0.80
C ILE A 146 1.03 7.26 2.15
N ALA A 147 -0.13 7.89 2.22
CA ALA A 147 -0.62 8.50 3.44
C ALA A 147 -0.81 7.48 4.58
N ASP A 148 -1.31 6.29 4.27
CA ASP A 148 -1.48 5.22 5.25
C ASP A 148 -0.14 4.64 5.72
N ALA A 149 0.82 4.45 4.82
CA ALA A 149 2.15 3.97 5.15
C ALA A 149 2.94 4.99 6.01
N LEU A 150 2.78 6.29 5.73
CA LEU A 150 3.38 7.34 6.54
C LEU A 150 2.76 7.42 7.94
N LEU A 151 1.43 7.28 8.06
CA LEU A 151 0.79 7.20 9.38
C LEU A 151 1.32 6.00 10.17
N ALA A 152 1.36 4.81 9.56
CA ALA A 152 1.86 3.61 10.21
C ALA A 152 3.33 3.78 10.67
N THR A 153 4.17 4.40 9.85
CA THR A 153 5.56 4.68 10.19
C THR A 153 5.67 5.67 11.36
N ARG A 154 4.84 6.71 11.36
CA ARG A 154 4.81 7.72 12.44
C ARG A 154 4.36 7.11 13.76
N VAL A 155 3.32 6.29 13.76
CA VAL A 155 2.85 5.57 14.96
C VAL A 155 3.94 4.62 15.46
N ALA A 156 4.54 3.80 14.60
CA ALA A 156 5.62 2.91 15.01
C ALA A 156 6.85 3.66 15.55
N TYR A 157 7.13 4.87 15.05
CA TYR A 157 8.18 5.72 15.59
C TYR A 157 7.85 6.15 17.03
N TYR A 158 6.61 6.56 17.31
CA TYR A 158 6.15 6.91 18.66
C TYR A 158 6.13 5.69 19.60
N ASP A 159 5.78 4.50 19.08
CA ASP A 159 5.86 3.25 19.86
C ASP A 159 7.27 2.95 20.35
N VAL A 160 8.31 3.22 19.53
CA VAL A 160 9.71 3.08 19.94
C VAL A 160 10.07 4.08 21.01
N LEU A 161 9.63 5.34 20.89
CA LEU A 161 9.87 6.38 21.92
C LEU A 161 9.18 6.04 23.24
N LEU A 162 7.91 5.58 23.18
CA LEU A 162 7.18 5.11 24.36
C LEU A 162 7.94 4.00 25.08
N ALA A 163 8.33 2.96 24.33
CA ALA A 163 9.03 1.81 24.92
C ALA A 163 10.40 2.20 25.51
N ALA A 164 11.11 3.14 24.90
CA ALA A 164 12.37 3.67 25.44
C ALA A 164 12.14 4.42 26.76
N GLN A 165 11.11 5.24 26.85
CA GLN A 165 10.79 5.96 28.08
C GLN A 165 10.29 5.03 29.20
N GLN A 166 9.52 3.99 28.87
CA GLN A 166 9.12 2.97 29.83
C GLN A 166 10.32 2.24 30.45
N ILE A 167 11.38 1.95 29.69
CA ILE A 167 12.63 1.41 30.25
C ILE A 167 13.19 2.38 31.27
N THR A 168 13.25 3.66 30.94
CA THR A 168 13.79 4.70 31.86
C THR A 168 12.99 4.77 33.17
N VAL A 169 11.66 4.70 33.10
CA VAL A 169 10.77 4.70 34.27
C VAL A 169 11.03 3.47 35.16
N HIS A 170 11.04 2.27 34.57
CA HIS A 170 11.26 1.03 35.31
C HIS A 170 12.69 0.90 35.85
N GLU A 171 13.71 1.42 35.14
CA GLU A 171 15.09 1.50 35.66
C GLU A 171 15.18 2.44 36.86
N ALA A 172 14.51 3.59 36.80
CA ALA A 172 14.45 4.51 37.94
C ALA A 172 13.73 3.88 39.13
N SER A 173 12.63 3.14 38.91
CA SER A 173 11.89 2.42 39.94
C SER A 173 12.76 1.32 40.60
N VAL A 174 13.41 0.46 39.79
CA VAL A 174 14.32 -0.58 40.31
C VAL A 174 15.43 0.05 41.13
N ASN A 175 16.06 1.13 40.67
CA ASN A 175 17.12 1.82 41.40
C ASN A 175 16.62 2.41 42.72
N LEU A 176 15.40 2.95 42.75
CA LEU A 176 14.75 3.50 43.93
C LEU A 176 14.49 2.43 44.96
N LEU A 177 13.86 1.32 44.56
CA LEU A 177 13.55 0.16 45.39
C LEU A 177 14.83 -0.53 45.92
N GLN A 178 15.91 -0.57 45.14
CA GLN A 178 17.20 -1.09 45.59
C GLN A 178 17.82 -0.26 46.71
N LYS A 179 17.76 1.08 46.59
CA LYS A 179 18.22 1.99 47.66
C LYS A 179 17.39 1.81 48.93
N GLU A 180 16.08 1.63 48.80
CA GLU A 180 15.21 1.34 49.92
C GLU A 180 15.60 0.00 50.61
N LEU A 181 15.83 -1.05 49.81
CA LEU A 181 16.31 -2.33 50.33
C LEU A 181 17.64 -2.21 51.07
N GLU A 182 18.61 -1.48 50.54
CA GLU A 182 19.89 -1.22 51.18
C GLU A 182 19.73 -0.44 52.51
N ASP A 183 18.80 0.51 52.58
CA ASP A 183 18.50 1.24 53.79
C ASP A 183 17.87 0.36 54.85
N GLN A 184 16.87 -0.46 54.48
CA GLN A 184 16.24 -1.40 55.40
C GLN A 184 17.22 -2.43 55.91
N GLN A 185 18.16 -2.91 55.08
CA GLN A 185 19.21 -3.84 55.48
C GLN A 185 20.18 -3.21 56.50
N ARG A 186 20.57 -1.94 56.29
CA ARG A 186 21.40 -1.18 57.25
C ARG A 186 20.68 -1.01 58.57
N ARG A 187 19.41 -0.63 58.58
CA ARG A 187 18.60 -0.44 59.79
C ARG A 187 18.35 -1.76 60.53
N PHE A 188 18.16 -2.87 59.82
CA PHE A 188 18.06 -4.21 60.40
C PHE A 188 19.38 -4.60 61.11
N ASN A 189 20.51 -4.41 60.46
CA ASN A 189 21.83 -4.69 61.03
C ASN A 189 22.13 -3.80 62.28
N ALA A 190 21.56 -2.61 62.33
CA ALA A 190 21.59 -1.73 63.50
C ALA A 190 20.56 -2.08 64.57
N GLY A 191 19.69 -3.09 64.31
CA GLY A 191 18.64 -3.50 65.27
C GLY A 191 17.44 -2.55 65.39
N THR A 192 17.26 -1.61 64.44
CA THR A 192 16.23 -0.56 64.51
C THR A 192 14.94 -0.96 63.80
N VAL A 193 14.96 -1.97 62.92
CA VAL A 193 13.78 -2.46 62.20
C VAL A 193 13.76 -4.00 62.21
N PRO A 194 12.57 -4.64 62.11
CA PRO A 194 12.45 -6.09 62.02
C PRO A 194 12.87 -6.61 60.66
N HIS A 195 13.33 -7.86 60.59
CA HIS A 195 13.70 -8.55 59.33
C HIS A 195 12.57 -8.57 58.29
N PHE A 196 11.33 -8.50 58.74
CA PHE A 196 10.14 -8.42 57.89
C PHE A 196 10.20 -7.22 56.92
N ASN A 197 10.76 -6.08 57.32
CA ASN A 197 10.91 -4.91 56.47
C ASN A 197 11.90 -5.18 55.32
N VAL A 198 13.01 -5.87 55.63
CA VAL A 198 13.97 -6.29 54.60
C VAL A 198 13.32 -7.21 53.57
N LEU A 199 12.61 -8.28 54.02
CA LEU A 199 11.90 -9.18 53.12
C LEU A 199 10.88 -8.47 52.23
N ARG A 200 10.22 -7.47 52.74
CA ARG A 200 9.24 -6.64 52.00
C ARG A 200 9.92 -5.85 50.88
N ALA A 201 11.06 -5.20 51.21
CA ALA A 201 11.84 -4.47 50.20
C ALA A 201 12.42 -5.42 49.13
N GLU A 202 12.89 -6.63 49.52
CA GLU A 202 13.34 -7.64 48.58
C GLU A 202 12.23 -8.06 47.61
N VAL A 203 11.00 -8.30 48.10
CA VAL A 203 9.84 -8.63 47.29
C VAL A 203 9.49 -7.49 46.31
N ALA A 204 9.55 -6.22 46.77
CA ALA A 204 9.29 -5.07 45.93
C ALA A 204 10.28 -4.99 44.76
N VAL A 205 11.59 -5.14 45.01
CA VAL A 205 12.60 -5.22 43.94
C VAL A 205 12.37 -6.42 43.00
N ALA A 206 12.04 -7.58 43.59
CA ALA A 206 11.81 -8.79 42.80
C ALA A 206 10.57 -8.67 41.88
N ASN A 207 9.55 -7.93 42.29
CA ASN A 207 8.36 -7.68 41.47
C ASN A 207 8.59 -6.65 40.36
N GLU A 208 9.47 -5.65 40.58
CA GLU A 208 9.75 -4.62 39.56
C GLU A 208 10.68 -5.12 38.44
N ARG A 209 11.63 -5.99 38.75
CA ARG A 209 12.58 -6.53 37.75
C ARG A 209 11.91 -7.16 36.50
N PRO A 210 10.87 -7.99 36.62
CA PRO A 210 10.15 -8.52 35.46
C PRO A 210 9.55 -7.44 34.56
N LEU A 211 9.04 -6.34 35.14
CA LEU A 211 8.48 -5.20 34.40
C LEU A 211 9.56 -4.50 33.56
N LEU A 212 10.75 -4.30 34.13
CA LEU A 212 11.91 -3.78 33.39
C LEU A 212 12.32 -4.74 32.23
N ILE A 213 12.33 -6.04 32.49
CA ILE A 213 12.66 -7.04 31.44
C ILE A 213 11.61 -6.96 30.32
N GLN A 214 10.34 -6.86 30.66
CA GLN A 214 9.25 -6.71 29.71
C GLN A 214 9.37 -5.41 28.90
N ALA A 215 9.65 -4.29 29.55
CA ALA A 215 9.86 -2.99 28.87
C ALA A 215 11.01 -3.07 27.86
N ARG A 216 12.14 -3.70 28.22
CA ARG A 216 13.26 -3.93 27.30
C ARG A 216 12.90 -4.82 26.11
N ASN A 217 12.07 -5.84 26.33
CA ASN A 217 11.57 -6.68 25.23
C ASN A 217 10.62 -5.91 24.32
N ASN A 218 9.69 -5.12 24.86
CA ASN A 218 8.77 -4.28 24.10
C ASN A 218 9.53 -3.27 23.22
N TYR A 219 10.59 -2.66 23.76
CA TYR A 219 11.46 -1.76 22.99
C TYR A 219 12.12 -2.46 21.80
N ARG A 220 12.59 -3.69 21.98
CA ARG A 220 13.15 -4.50 20.88
C ARG A 220 12.10 -4.80 19.82
N ILE A 221 10.90 -5.18 20.24
CA ILE A 221 9.78 -5.45 19.31
C ILE A 221 9.40 -4.18 18.54
N ALA A 222 9.28 -3.05 19.23
CA ALA A 222 8.95 -1.77 18.59
C ALA A 222 10.00 -1.35 17.54
N LYS A 223 11.30 -1.51 17.84
CA LYS A 223 12.39 -1.28 16.87
C LYS A 223 12.29 -2.20 15.67
N ASN A 224 11.97 -3.47 15.86
CA ASN A 224 11.80 -4.44 14.77
C ASN A 224 10.63 -4.03 13.87
N ASN A 225 9.50 -3.60 14.46
CA ASN A 225 8.33 -3.14 13.71
C ASN A 225 8.64 -1.89 12.88
N LEU A 226 9.29 -0.89 13.49
CA LEU A 226 9.71 0.31 12.77
C LEU A 226 10.68 -0.03 11.63
N SER A 227 11.70 -0.87 11.88
CA SER A 227 12.66 -1.27 10.86
C SER A 227 12.00 -2.00 9.69
N ASN A 228 11.00 -2.84 9.95
CA ASN A 228 10.22 -3.51 8.90
C ASN A 228 9.45 -2.49 8.04
N LEU A 229 8.84 -1.47 8.65
CA LEU A 229 8.15 -0.39 7.92
C LEU A 229 9.12 0.47 7.10
N LEU A 230 10.36 0.60 7.57
CA LEU A 230 11.44 1.28 6.83
C LEU A 230 12.07 0.40 5.74
N GLY A 231 11.56 -0.82 5.51
CA GLY A 231 12.01 -1.72 4.45
C GLY A 231 13.33 -2.43 4.76
N TYR A 232 13.74 -2.51 6.03
CA TYR A 232 14.96 -3.20 6.41
C TYR A 232 14.69 -4.67 6.74
N ASN A 233 15.37 -5.56 6.03
CA ASN A 233 15.36 -6.98 6.31
C ASN A 233 16.46 -7.31 7.31
N LEU A 234 16.07 -7.69 8.52
CA LEU A 234 17.02 -8.19 9.53
C LEU A 234 17.73 -9.43 9.02
N PRO A 235 19.06 -9.50 9.12
CA PRO A 235 19.80 -10.73 8.86
C PRO A 235 19.33 -11.84 9.81
N ARG A 236 19.09 -13.05 9.28
CA ARG A 236 18.51 -14.17 10.04
C ARG A 236 19.40 -14.67 11.16
N ASP A 237 20.70 -14.45 11.03
CA ASP A 237 21.74 -14.96 11.94
C ASP A 237 22.08 -13.99 13.07
N ILE A 238 21.51 -12.78 13.07
CA ILE A 238 21.77 -11.77 14.10
C ILE A 238 20.66 -11.82 15.14
N TRP A 239 21.00 -12.34 16.32
CA TRP A 239 20.16 -12.26 17.53
C TRP A 239 20.27 -10.89 18.23
N GLU A 240 21.22 -10.07 17.83
CA GLU A 240 21.50 -8.79 18.44
C GLU A 240 20.39 -7.75 18.21
N ASP A 241 20.28 -6.87 19.17
CA ASP A 241 19.32 -5.77 19.11
C ASP A 241 19.69 -4.80 17.96
N ILE A 242 18.69 -4.32 17.20
CA ILE A 242 18.92 -3.36 16.13
C ILE A 242 19.54 -2.08 16.74
N PRO A 243 20.67 -1.57 16.23
CA PRO A 243 21.34 -0.39 16.77
C PRO A 243 20.62 0.93 16.39
N LEU A 244 19.30 0.90 16.27
CA LEU A 244 18.47 2.05 15.94
C LEU A 244 18.42 3.02 17.14
N ARG A 245 18.77 4.29 16.88
CA ARG A 245 18.68 5.40 17.84
C ARG A 245 17.78 6.48 17.30
N LEU A 246 16.78 6.89 18.06
CA LEU A 246 15.89 7.99 17.71
C LEU A 246 16.37 9.28 18.39
N THR A 247 16.12 10.43 17.73
CA THR A 247 16.53 11.75 18.24
C THR A 247 15.42 12.51 18.92
N ASP A 248 14.16 12.26 18.50
CA ASP A 248 13.04 13.05 18.97
C ASP A 248 12.52 12.53 20.33
N THR A 249 11.79 13.39 21.02
CA THR A 249 11.08 13.08 22.25
C THR A 249 9.57 13.09 22.01
N LEU A 250 8.81 12.46 22.92
CA LEU A 250 7.35 12.56 22.91
C LEU A 250 6.96 13.92 23.50
N ASP A 251 6.56 14.85 22.63
CA ASP A 251 6.17 16.20 23.03
C ASP A 251 4.71 16.48 22.73
N ALA A 252 4.03 17.12 23.68
CA ALA A 252 2.65 17.58 23.54
C ALA A 252 2.59 18.97 22.87
N VAL A 253 2.87 19.03 21.56
CA VAL A 253 2.72 20.29 20.81
C VAL A 253 1.23 20.63 20.70
N PRO A 254 0.79 21.81 21.16
CA PRO A 254 -0.62 22.20 21.08
C PRO A 254 -1.15 22.14 19.65
N PHE A 255 -2.31 21.50 19.48
CA PHE A 255 -3.00 21.38 18.20
C PHE A 255 -4.47 21.78 18.40
N VAL A 256 -4.93 22.73 17.61
CA VAL A 256 -6.32 23.25 17.68
C VAL A 256 -7.01 22.98 16.36
N VAL A 257 -8.12 22.25 16.42
CA VAL A 257 -8.92 21.87 15.26
C VAL A 257 -10.38 22.13 15.57
N ASN A 258 -11.10 22.72 14.59
CA ASN A 258 -12.55 22.84 14.62
C ASN A 258 -13.17 21.66 13.87
N LEU A 259 -14.04 20.90 14.49
CA LEU A 259 -14.64 19.69 13.90
C LEU A 259 -15.39 19.94 12.59
N PRO A 260 -16.27 20.95 12.44
CA PRO A 260 -16.91 21.26 11.16
C PRO A 260 -15.93 21.52 10.02
N ASP A 261 -14.87 22.31 10.27
CA ASP A 261 -13.85 22.63 9.30
C ASP A 261 -13.02 21.39 8.91
N ALA A 262 -12.70 20.55 9.89
CA ALA A 262 -12.01 19.27 9.70
C ALA A 262 -12.79 18.34 8.77
N ILE A 263 -14.10 18.19 8.98
CA ILE A 263 -14.97 17.38 8.13
C ILE A 263 -15.00 17.94 6.70
N GLN A 264 -15.16 19.25 6.55
CA GLN A 264 -15.18 19.88 5.22
C GLN A 264 -13.85 19.71 4.48
N GLN A 265 -12.73 19.84 5.17
CA GLN A 265 -11.41 19.60 4.60
C GLN A 265 -11.22 18.15 4.20
N ALA A 266 -11.62 17.20 5.04
CA ALA A 266 -11.54 15.78 4.75
C ALA A 266 -12.34 15.40 3.49
N LEU A 267 -13.59 15.85 3.38
CA LEU A 267 -14.44 15.62 2.19
C LEU A 267 -13.87 16.25 0.92
N GLY A 268 -13.05 17.29 1.05
CA GLY A 268 -12.38 17.96 -0.08
C GLY A 268 -11.04 17.31 -0.47
N ARG A 269 -10.23 16.88 0.50
CA ARG A 269 -8.83 16.51 0.30
C ARG A 269 -8.54 15.00 0.29
N ARG A 270 -9.41 14.18 0.90
CA ARG A 270 -9.17 12.72 0.99
C ARG A 270 -9.08 12.08 -0.38
N THR A 271 -7.95 11.45 -0.63
CA THR A 271 -7.60 10.84 -1.92
C THR A 271 -8.50 9.65 -2.26
N GLU A 272 -9.07 8.97 -1.27
CA GLU A 272 -10.05 7.91 -1.46
C GLU A 272 -11.32 8.42 -2.16
N LEU A 273 -11.80 9.61 -1.78
CA LEU A 273 -12.97 10.22 -2.44
C LEU A 273 -12.63 10.68 -3.86
N VAL A 274 -11.41 11.17 -4.08
CA VAL A 274 -10.94 11.51 -5.43
C VAL A 274 -10.94 10.26 -6.32
N ALA A 275 -10.41 9.14 -5.81
CA ALA A 275 -10.39 7.87 -6.54
C ALA A 275 -11.81 7.36 -6.87
N LEU A 276 -12.76 7.45 -5.92
CA LEU A 276 -14.15 7.03 -6.13
C LEU A 276 -14.93 7.95 -7.09
N ARG A 277 -14.68 9.27 -7.05
CA ARG A 277 -15.25 10.19 -8.07
C ARG A 277 -14.78 9.83 -9.47
N LYS A 278 -13.49 9.46 -9.63
CA LYS A 278 -12.96 8.98 -10.92
C LYS A 278 -13.54 7.62 -11.32
N ALA A 279 -13.80 6.75 -10.37
CA ALA A 279 -14.48 5.48 -10.61
C ALA A 279 -15.94 5.70 -11.07
N GLU A 280 -16.66 6.64 -10.50
CA GLU A 280 -18.01 6.99 -10.94
C GLU A 280 -18.01 7.54 -12.39
N GLU A 281 -17.10 8.48 -12.70
CA GLU A 281 -16.93 9.00 -14.06
C GLU A 281 -16.60 7.88 -15.06
N LEU A 282 -15.81 6.88 -14.66
CA LEU A 282 -15.51 5.67 -15.45
C LEU A 282 -16.76 4.84 -15.75
N GLN A 283 -17.62 4.63 -14.75
CA GLN A 283 -18.88 3.90 -14.94
C GLN A 283 -19.84 4.66 -15.87
N GLN A 284 -19.83 5.99 -15.83
CA GLN A 284 -20.59 6.82 -16.76
C GLN A 284 -20.12 6.59 -18.22
N LEU A 285 -18.80 6.49 -18.45
CA LEU A 285 -18.26 6.13 -19.77
C LEU A 285 -18.60 4.68 -20.16
N GLY A 286 -18.74 3.79 -19.17
CA GLY A 286 -19.24 2.43 -19.37
C GLY A 286 -20.64 2.40 -20.00
N ILE A 287 -21.53 3.33 -19.64
CA ILE A 287 -22.85 3.48 -20.25
C ILE A 287 -22.71 3.88 -21.73
N VAL A 288 -21.79 4.80 -22.07
CA VAL A 288 -21.52 5.20 -23.45
C VAL A 288 -21.02 4.00 -24.26
N ASN A 289 -20.11 3.22 -23.69
CA ASN A 289 -19.61 1.98 -24.31
C ASN A 289 -20.76 0.96 -24.54
N ALA A 290 -21.62 0.74 -23.56
CA ALA A 290 -22.76 -0.17 -23.71
C ALA A 290 -23.75 0.30 -24.81
N LYS A 291 -24.04 1.62 -24.86
CA LYS A 291 -24.93 2.22 -25.87
C LYS A 291 -24.33 2.21 -27.27
N SER A 292 -23.04 2.03 -27.45
CA SER A 292 -22.39 1.94 -28.78
C SER A 292 -22.91 0.77 -29.60
N GLY A 293 -23.37 -0.33 -28.94
CA GLY A 293 -23.96 -1.48 -29.63
C GLY A 293 -25.24 -1.20 -30.44
N TYR A 294 -25.91 -0.07 -30.16
CA TYR A 294 -27.07 0.38 -30.99
C TYR A 294 -26.65 1.12 -32.27
N LYS A 295 -25.36 1.42 -32.42
CA LYS A 295 -24.85 2.26 -33.52
C LYS A 295 -24.03 1.39 -34.50
N PRO A 296 -23.93 1.81 -35.77
CA PRO A 296 -23.05 1.12 -36.70
C PRO A 296 -21.59 1.26 -36.33
N THR A 297 -20.76 0.31 -36.75
CA THR A 297 -19.30 0.39 -36.73
C THR A 297 -18.80 0.51 -38.18
N VAL A 298 -17.81 1.39 -38.39
CA VAL A 298 -17.18 1.62 -39.68
C VAL A 298 -15.68 1.41 -39.54
N GLN A 299 -15.15 0.49 -40.34
CA GLN A 299 -13.72 0.20 -40.39
C GLN A 299 -13.21 0.40 -41.81
N VAL A 300 -11.98 0.85 -41.93
CA VAL A 300 -11.25 0.86 -43.20
C VAL A 300 -10.09 -0.11 -43.11
N PHE A 301 -9.78 -0.71 -44.21
CA PHE A 301 -8.64 -1.62 -44.29
C PHE A 301 -7.90 -1.42 -45.62
N ALA A 302 -6.59 -1.69 -45.59
CA ALA A 302 -5.73 -1.77 -46.74
C ALA A 302 -4.70 -2.87 -46.50
N GLY A 303 -4.42 -3.64 -47.55
CA GLY A 303 -3.50 -4.76 -47.41
C GLY A 303 -2.88 -5.19 -48.74
N TYR A 304 -1.91 -6.08 -48.62
CA TYR A 304 -1.28 -6.77 -49.72
C TYR A 304 -1.25 -8.26 -49.41
N ASN A 305 -1.78 -9.07 -50.32
CA ASN A 305 -1.90 -10.51 -50.12
C ASN A 305 -1.21 -11.29 -51.23
N TRP A 306 -0.61 -12.40 -50.83
CA TRP A 306 -0.04 -13.42 -51.71
C TRP A 306 -0.79 -14.72 -51.42
N PHE A 307 -1.21 -15.41 -52.46
CA PHE A 307 -1.94 -16.66 -52.32
C PHE A 307 -1.66 -17.60 -53.53
N ASN A 308 -1.84 -18.89 -53.35
CA ASN A 308 -1.68 -19.83 -54.44
C ASN A 308 -2.82 -19.70 -55.49
N SER A 309 -2.49 -19.98 -56.75
CA SER A 309 -3.47 -20.13 -57.78
C SER A 309 -4.30 -21.41 -57.54
N SER A 310 -5.62 -21.35 -57.76
CA SER A 310 -6.50 -22.53 -57.70
C SER A 310 -6.13 -23.62 -58.72
N PHE A 311 -5.27 -23.31 -59.67
CA PHE A 311 -4.89 -24.20 -60.76
C PHE A 311 -3.46 -24.77 -60.64
N SER A 312 -2.73 -24.45 -59.59
CA SER A 312 -1.34 -24.89 -59.41
C SER A 312 -1.02 -25.12 -57.95
N THR A 313 -0.36 -26.23 -57.68
CA THR A 313 0.23 -26.54 -56.35
C THR A 313 1.66 -26.03 -56.24
N ASP A 314 2.22 -25.44 -57.28
CA ASP A 314 3.57 -24.89 -57.29
C ASP A 314 3.60 -23.53 -56.54
N VAL A 315 4.39 -23.42 -55.48
CA VAL A 315 4.61 -22.20 -54.73
C VAL A 315 5.14 -21.05 -55.60
N GLY A 316 5.78 -21.38 -56.74
CA GLY A 316 6.27 -20.41 -57.72
C GLY A 316 5.16 -19.72 -58.54
N ASN A 317 3.95 -20.27 -58.56
CA ASN A 317 2.80 -19.73 -59.28
C ASN A 317 1.83 -19.02 -58.29
N SER A 318 2.32 -18.03 -57.60
CA SER A 318 1.51 -17.21 -56.68
C SER A 318 0.76 -16.10 -57.43
N LEU A 319 -0.42 -15.77 -56.90
CA LEU A 319 -1.15 -14.56 -57.23
C LEU A 319 -0.89 -13.55 -56.10
N ASP A 320 -0.68 -12.30 -56.46
CA ASP A 320 -0.48 -11.25 -55.48
C ASP A 320 -1.21 -9.97 -55.88
N GLY A 321 -1.57 -9.19 -54.87
CA GLY A 321 -2.26 -7.95 -55.13
C GLY A 321 -2.60 -7.15 -53.86
N TRP A 322 -2.83 -5.86 -54.03
CA TRP A 322 -3.34 -5.01 -52.99
C TRP A 322 -4.87 -5.05 -52.93
N ASN A 323 -5.39 -4.88 -51.71
CA ASN A 323 -6.82 -4.68 -51.48
C ASN A 323 -6.99 -3.51 -50.49
N ALA A 324 -7.96 -2.66 -50.73
CA ALA A 324 -8.35 -1.61 -49.82
C ALA A 324 -9.87 -1.42 -49.88
N GLY A 325 -10.46 -1.09 -48.76
CA GLY A 325 -11.90 -0.93 -48.67
C GLY A 325 -12.38 -0.39 -47.33
N GLY A 326 -13.68 -0.19 -47.25
CA GLY A 326 -14.38 0.12 -46.02
C GLY A 326 -15.49 -0.90 -45.77
N GLN A 327 -15.67 -1.25 -44.50
CA GLN A 327 -16.73 -2.13 -44.05
C GLN A 327 -17.57 -1.42 -43.00
N MET A 328 -18.89 -1.44 -43.16
CA MET A 328 -19.84 -1.00 -42.15
C MET A 328 -20.64 -2.18 -41.64
N THR A 329 -20.70 -2.34 -40.33
CA THR A 329 -21.53 -3.35 -39.68
C THR A 329 -22.51 -2.67 -38.74
N TRP A 330 -23.80 -2.98 -38.88
CA TRP A 330 -24.85 -2.46 -38.02
C TRP A 330 -25.82 -3.57 -37.63
N ASN A 331 -25.83 -3.93 -36.36
CA ASN A 331 -26.76 -4.93 -35.86
C ASN A 331 -28.11 -4.26 -35.58
N LEU A 332 -29.07 -4.41 -36.48
CA LEU A 332 -30.43 -3.85 -36.32
C LEU A 332 -31.21 -4.52 -35.19
N PHE A 333 -30.96 -5.80 -34.98
CA PHE A 333 -31.49 -6.61 -33.89
C PHE A 333 -30.42 -7.58 -33.39
N ASP A 334 -30.13 -7.57 -32.12
CA ASP A 334 -29.09 -8.38 -31.47
C ASP A 334 -29.64 -9.29 -30.35
N GLY A 335 -30.95 -9.60 -30.41
CA GLY A 335 -31.59 -10.40 -29.38
C GLY A 335 -31.66 -9.73 -28.00
N LEU A 336 -31.73 -8.40 -27.90
CA LEU A 336 -31.73 -7.58 -26.68
C LEU A 336 -30.41 -7.58 -25.92
N LEU A 337 -29.31 -8.07 -26.48
CA LEU A 337 -27.98 -8.09 -25.87
C LEU A 337 -27.53 -6.69 -25.47
N THR A 338 -27.63 -5.73 -26.38
CA THR A 338 -27.25 -4.33 -26.11
C THR A 338 -28.16 -3.70 -25.04
N HIS A 339 -29.46 -4.01 -25.06
CA HIS A 339 -30.37 -3.56 -24.01
C HIS A 339 -29.93 -4.05 -22.63
N GLY A 340 -29.63 -5.35 -22.51
CA GLY A 340 -29.14 -5.93 -21.26
C GLY A 340 -27.83 -5.28 -20.77
N LYS A 341 -26.86 -5.03 -21.69
CA LYS A 341 -25.62 -4.31 -21.38
C LYS A 341 -25.86 -2.90 -20.86
N VAL A 342 -26.82 -2.16 -21.43
CA VAL A 342 -27.15 -0.81 -20.99
C VAL A 342 -27.81 -0.82 -19.61
N VAL A 343 -28.72 -1.76 -19.34
CA VAL A 343 -29.32 -1.94 -18.01
C VAL A 343 -28.23 -2.25 -16.97
N GLN A 344 -27.33 -3.18 -17.29
CA GLN A 344 -26.19 -3.51 -16.42
C GLN A 344 -25.29 -2.29 -16.16
N ALA A 345 -24.91 -1.54 -17.19
CA ALA A 345 -24.05 -0.38 -17.07
C ALA A 345 -24.68 0.73 -16.22
N ASN A 346 -26.00 0.98 -16.35
CA ASN A 346 -26.72 1.91 -15.50
C ASN A 346 -26.69 1.47 -14.03
N ALA A 347 -26.97 0.19 -13.76
CA ALA A 347 -26.95 -0.34 -12.40
C ALA A 347 -25.54 -0.25 -11.76
N LEU A 348 -24.47 -0.50 -12.52
CA LEU A 348 -23.10 -0.33 -12.06
C LEU A 348 -22.75 1.14 -11.75
N HIS A 349 -23.23 2.07 -12.57
CA HIS A 349 -23.06 3.50 -12.32
C HIS A 349 -23.81 3.94 -11.05
N ASP A 350 -25.06 3.50 -10.86
CA ASP A 350 -25.82 3.81 -9.65
C ASP A 350 -25.19 3.19 -8.41
N LYS A 351 -24.64 1.97 -8.52
CA LYS A 351 -23.82 1.37 -7.47
C LYS A 351 -22.62 2.26 -7.12
N SER A 352 -21.89 2.75 -8.12
CA SER A 352 -20.71 3.60 -7.89
C SER A 352 -21.06 4.92 -7.20
N LYS A 353 -22.22 5.51 -7.47
CA LYS A 353 -22.74 6.67 -6.73
C LYS A 353 -23.01 6.35 -5.27
N ASN A 354 -23.61 5.19 -5.02
CA ASN A 354 -23.88 4.75 -3.66
C ASN A 354 -22.58 4.47 -2.89
N ASP A 355 -21.57 3.86 -3.55
CA ASP A 355 -20.25 3.61 -2.98
C ASP A 355 -19.55 4.94 -2.60
N LEU A 356 -19.64 5.96 -3.46
CA LEU A 356 -19.11 7.31 -3.17
C LEU A 356 -19.83 7.97 -1.99
N ALA A 357 -21.18 7.89 -1.94
CA ALA A 357 -21.98 8.45 -0.86
C ALA A 357 -21.69 7.73 0.47
N ASP A 358 -21.54 6.41 0.43
CA ASP A 358 -21.19 5.62 1.61
C ASP A 358 -19.80 5.95 2.13
N GLN A 359 -18.80 5.99 1.26
CA GLN A 359 -17.43 6.35 1.64
C GLN A 359 -17.36 7.78 2.21
N SER A 360 -18.17 8.71 1.70
CA SER A 360 -18.25 10.07 2.26
C SER A 360 -18.74 10.05 3.70
N ARG A 361 -19.77 9.25 4.01
CA ARG A 361 -20.27 9.07 5.40
C ARG A 361 -19.24 8.39 6.29
N GLN A 362 -18.53 7.38 5.76
CA GLN A 362 -17.47 6.68 6.50
C GLN A 362 -16.30 7.62 6.83
N ILE A 363 -15.90 8.47 5.92
CA ILE A 363 -14.86 9.47 6.17
C ILE A 363 -15.32 10.49 7.22
N GLU A 364 -16.56 10.96 7.15
CA GLU A 364 -17.10 11.84 8.19
C GLU A 364 -17.08 11.16 9.57
N LEU A 365 -17.48 9.87 9.64
CA LEU A 365 -17.40 9.09 10.87
C LEU A 365 -15.96 8.95 11.37
N GLN A 366 -15.01 8.63 10.47
CA GLN A 366 -13.60 8.53 10.83
C GLN A 366 -13.05 9.83 11.40
N VAL A 367 -13.40 10.98 10.83
CA VAL A 367 -12.97 12.29 11.34
C VAL A 367 -13.58 12.55 12.71
N ARG A 368 -14.86 12.26 12.91
CA ARG A 368 -15.54 12.42 14.23
C ARG A 368 -14.92 11.52 15.30
N THR A 369 -14.62 10.27 14.96
CA THR A 369 -13.97 9.33 15.87
C THR A 369 -12.56 9.80 16.20
N ALA A 370 -11.74 10.12 15.21
CA ALA A 370 -10.37 10.59 15.44
C ALA A 370 -10.32 11.91 16.22
N TYR A 371 -11.30 12.78 16.02
CA TYR A 371 -11.44 14.00 16.80
C TYR A 371 -11.79 13.72 18.27
N SER A 372 -12.72 12.79 18.52
CA SER A 372 -13.08 12.38 19.88
C SER A 372 -11.91 11.75 20.61
N ASP A 373 -11.19 10.83 19.93
CA ASP A 373 -9.98 10.19 20.48
C ASP A 373 -8.88 11.23 20.80
N PHE A 374 -8.75 12.26 19.97
CA PHE A 374 -7.80 13.34 20.19
C PHE A 374 -8.18 14.21 21.40
N ILE A 375 -9.46 14.55 21.57
CA ILE A 375 -9.94 15.30 22.74
C ILE A 375 -9.73 14.48 24.02
N GLU A 376 -10.10 13.20 24.00
CA GLU A 376 -9.86 12.29 25.13
C GLU A 376 -8.38 12.24 25.51
N ALA A 377 -7.50 11.98 24.53
CA ALA A 377 -6.06 11.91 24.77
C ALA A 377 -5.49 13.23 25.34
N LYS A 378 -6.00 14.37 24.89
CA LYS A 378 -5.64 15.69 25.40
C LYS A 378 -6.07 15.86 26.86
N GLU A 379 -7.34 15.56 27.18
CA GLU A 379 -7.87 15.69 28.54
C GLU A 379 -7.17 14.75 29.52
N VAL A 380 -6.86 13.51 29.09
CA VAL A 380 -6.08 12.55 29.88
C VAL A 380 -4.68 13.09 30.14
N LEU A 381 -3.99 13.62 29.12
CA LEU A 381 -2.66 14.20 29.29
C LEU A 381 -2.66 15.39 30.27
N ASP A 382 -3.60 16.32 30.12
CA ASP A 382 -3.74 17.47 31.00
C ASP A 382 -4.01 17.03 32.48
N SER A 383 -4.71 15.91 32.66
CA SER A 383 -4.94 15.33 33.99
C SER A 383 -3.69 14.67 34.58
N GLN A 384 -2.89 13.95 33.77
CA GLN A 384 -1.73 13.18 34.24
C GLN A 384 -0.58 14.06 34.70
N LEU A 385 -0.39 15.26 34.15
CA LEU A 385 0.60 16.21 34.61
C LEU A 385 0.46 16.53 36.12
N LYS A 386 -0.75 16.71 36.61
CA LYS A 386 -1.03 16.96 38.02
C LYS A 386 -0.82 15.71 38.89
N VAL A 387 -1.23 14.54 38.37
CA VAL A 387 -1.07 13.26 39.08
C VAL A 387 0.41 12.95 39.36
N GLN A 388 1.28 13.23 38.39
CA GLN A 388 2.73 13.04 38.57
C GLN A 388 3.31 13.96 39.64
N GLU A 389 2.97 15.26 39.64
CA GLU A 389 3.41 16.21 40.65
C GLU A 389 2.96 15.80 42.08
N GLU A 390 1.69 15.41 42.22
CA GLU A 390 1.12 14.94 43.47
C GLU A 390 1.78 13.64 43.97
N ALA A 391 2.09 12.69 43.05
CA ALA A 391 2.76 11.44 43.42
C ALA A 391 4.24 11.67 43.87
N ASP A 392 4.96 12.57 43.20
CA ASP A 392 6.31 12.97 43.65
C ASP A 392 6.31 13.64 45.04
N GLU A 393 5.31 14.48 45.32
CA GLU A 393 5.16 15.10 46.64
C GLU A 393 4.78 14.07 47.69
N ALA A 394 3.83 13.19 47.41
CA ALA A 394 3.41 12.11 48.31
C ALA A 394 4.60 11.22 48.72
N LEU A 395 5.48 10.87 47.76
CA LEU A 395 6.68 10.10 48.06
C LEU A 395 7.64 10.87 48.96
N ARG A 396 7.85 12.18 48.71
CA ARG A 396 8.70 13.02 49.56
C ARG A 396 8.17 13.08 51.01
N GLU A 397 6.86 13.23 51.15
CA GLU A 397 6.21 13.28 52.47
C GLU A 397 6.28 11.92 53.18
N ALA A 398 5.99 10.81 52.48
CA ALA A 398 6.07 9.47 53.04
C ALA A 398 7.46 9.15 53.56
N ARG A 399 8.52 9.53 52.85
CA ARG A 399 9.91 9.38 53.29
C ARG A 399 10.24 10.22 54.52
N ALA A 400 9.86 11.49 54.51
CA ALA A 400 10.09 12.36 55.64
C ALA A 400 9.40 11.86 56.95
N ARG A 401 8.18 11.33 56.81
CA ARG A 401 7.46 10.70 57.93
C ARG A 401 8.13 9.43 58.42
N ALA A 402 8.62 8.58 57.49
CA ALA A 402 9.31 7.35 57.84
C ALA A 402 10.67 7.61 58.54
N GLU A 403 11.39 8.66 58.12
CA GLU A 403 12.65 9.12 58.76
C GLU A 403 12.37 9.71 60.15
N ALA A 404 11.28 10.45 60.32
CA ALA A 404 10.85 10.99 61.61
C ALA A 404 10.24 9.93 62.54
N GLY A 405 10.06 8.69 62.12
CA GLY A 405 9.47 7.60 62.90
C GLY A 405 7.97 7.69 63.08
N THR A 406 7.28 8.56 62.31
CA THR A 406 5.83 8.77 62.34
C THR A 406 5.10 8.08 61.15
N GLY A 407 5.84 7.59 60.17
CA GLY A 407 5.37 6.82 59.04
C GLY A 407 5.87 5.39 59.04
N THR A 408 5.30 4.54 58.16
CA THR A 408 5.71 3.15 58.00
C THR A 408 6.46 2.95 56.70
N GLN A 409 7.27 1.89 56.62
CA GLN A 409 7.89 1.46 55.36
C GLN A 409 6.84 1.17 54.28
N LEU A 410 5.65 0.66 54.67
CA LEU A 410 4.55 0.40 53.73
C LEU A 410 4.13 1.70 53.02
N ASP A 411 4.00 2.82 53.76
CA ASP A 411 3.60 4.10 53.17
C ASP A 411 4.61 4.55 52.10
N VAL A 412 5.93 4.31 52.33
CA VAL A 412 7.00 4.63 51.38
C VAL A 412 6.89 3.75 50.13
N LEU A 413 6.74 2.42 50.28
CA LEU A 413 6.60 1.49 49.15
C LEU A 413 5.35 1.75 48.34
N ASP A 414 4.24 2.08 48.99
CA ASP A 414 2.97 2.41 48.30
C ASP A 414 3.11 3.73 47.52
N ALA A 415 3.78 4.75 48.10
CA ALA A 415 4.06 6.00 47.41
C ALA A 415 5.04 5.79 46.21
N GLU A 416 6.06 4.94 46.36
CA GLU A 416 6.98 4.58 45.25
C GLU A 416 6.26 3.87 44.11
N THR A 417 5.36 2.94 44.44
CA THR A 417 4.52 2.25 43.45
C THR A 417 3.60 3.25 42.74
N SER A 418 2.97 4.14 43.49
CA SER A 418 2.08 5.19 42.93
C SER A 418 2.83 6.14 42.00
N LEU A 419 4.05 6.53 42.36
CA LEU A 419 4.90 7.38 41.52
C LEU A 419 5.31 6.65 40.22
N THR A 420 5.71 5.40 40.33
CA THR A 420 6.06 4.58 39.14
C THR A 420 4.88 4.45 38.20
N GLN A 421 3.68 4.20 38.76
CA GLN A 421 2.43 4.14 38.01
C GLN A 421 2.11 5.49 37.34
N ALA A 422 2.22 6.60 38.08
CA ALA A 422 1.97 7.94 37.55
C ALA A 422 2.91 8.27 36.39
N ARG A 423 4.20 7.98 36.49
CA ARG A 423 5.20 8.18 35.44
C ARG A 423 4.93 7.29 34.22
N THR A 424 4.54 6.03 34.43
CA THR A 424 4.19 5.10 33.34
C THR A 424 2.97 5.60 32.57
N THR A 425 1.95 6.08 33.30
CA THR A 425 0.71 6.59 32.70
C THR A 425 0.94 7.93 31.99
N ASP A 426 1.81 8.81 32.53
CA ASP A 426 2.18 10.09 31.88
C ASP A 426 2.85 9.84 30.50
N VAL A 427 3.83 8.95 30.45
CA VAL A 427 4.50 8.57 29.18
C VAL A 427 3.51 7.98 28.20
N LEU A 428 2.55 7.16 28.66
CA LEU A 428 1.50 6.61 27.82
C LEU A 428 0.55 7.71 27.30
N ALA A 429 0.18 8.66 28.15
CA ALA A 429 -0.68 9.78 27.75
C ALA A 429 -0.02 10.68 26.70
N LEU A 430 1.29 10.93 26.82
CA LEU A 430 2.07 11.64 25.78
C LEU A 430 2.06 10.90 24.44
N HIS A 431 2.28 9.59 24.47
CA HIS A 431 2.21 8.73 23.27
C HIS A 431 0.83 8.74 22.64
N ASP A 432 -0.22 8.58 23.45
CA ASP A 432 -1.60 8.52 22.97
C ASP A 432 -2.02 9.86 22.38
N TYR A 433 -1.63 10.97 22.97
CA TYR A 433 -1.83 12.32 22.42
C TYR A 433 -1.14 12.46 21.05
N ALA A 434 0.15 12.11 20.94
CA ALA A 434 0.91 12.19 19.69
C ALA A 434 0.32 11.29 18.60
N THR A 435 -0.12 10.09 18.97
CA THR A 435 -0.74 9.12 18.06
C THR A 435 -2.14 9.55 17.63
N ALA A 436 -2.97 10.01 18.56
CA ALA A 436 -4.32 10.50 18.25
C ALA A 436 -4.27 11.73 17.34
N ARG A 437 -3.32 12.64 17.58
CA ARG A 437 -3.05 13.76 16.69
C ARG A 437 -2.67 13.30 15.27
N ALA A 438 -1.74 12.37 15.13
CA ALA A 438 -1.32 11.85 13.83
C ALA A 438 -2.48 11.19 13.08
N LYS A 439 -3.34 10.44 13.77
CA LYS A 439 -4.55 9.83 13.21
C LYS A 439 -5.55 10.90 12.76
N LEU A 440 -5.74 11.97 13.53
CA LEU A 440 -6.62 13.06 13.19
C LEU A 440 -6.12 13.84 11.96
N GLU A 441 -4.82 14.18 11.90
CA GLU A 441 -4.19 14.80 10.73
C GLU A 441 -4.40 13.95 9.45
N ARG A 442 -4.24 12.62 9.55
CA ARG A 442 -4.54 11.68 8.44
C ARG A 442 -6.03 11.66 8.09
N ALA A 443 -6.92 11.67 9.08
CA ALA A 443 -8.36 11.67 8.86
C ALA A 443 -8.83 12.93 8.13
N ILE A 444 -8.25 14.08 8.42
CA ILE A 444 -8.51 15.37 7.76
C ILE A 444 -7.90 15.41 6.35
N GLY A 445 -6.89 14.59 6.07
CA GLY A 445 -6.19 14.57 4.79
C GLY A 445 -5.05 15.59 4.71
N GLU A 446 -4.39 15.86 5.83
CA GLU A 446 -3.18 16.69 5.85
C GLU A 446 -1.95 15.92 5.36
N ASP A 447 -0.99 16.67 4.79
CA ASP A 447 0.28 16.08 4.36
C ASP A 447 1.18 15.79 5.56
N MET A 448 1.36 14.51 5.85
CA MET A 448 2.11 14.01 7.01
C MET A 448 3.59 14.44 7.02
N VAL A 449 4.18 14.67 5.84
CA VAL A 449 5.59 15.10 5.75
C VAL A 449 5.71 16.59 6.07
N GLN A 450 4.79 17.42 5.56
CA GLN A 450 4.79 18.86 5.82
C GLN A 450 4.47 19.16 7.28
N THR A 451 3.51 18.45 7.88
CA THR A 451 3.20 18.61 9.31
C THR A 451 4.32 18.15 10.23
N ALA A 452 5.10 17.15 9.83
CA ALA A 452 6.28 16.72 10.60
C ALA A 452 7.44 17.71 10.49
N ALA A 453 7.57 18.43 9.36
CA ALA A 453 8.62 19.44 9.14
C ALA A 453 8.31 20.80 9.79
N ALA A 454 7.06 21.06 10.14
CA ALA A 454 6.63 22.31 10.80
C ALA A 454 6.85 22.31 12.34
N LYS A 455 7.39 21.22 12.88
CA LYS A 455 7.86 21.09 14.27
C LYS A 455 9.32 21.42 14.39
#